data_d35f2e597b3b4062b3353e6c20852142
#
_entry.id   d35f2e597b3b4062b3353e6c20852142
#
_cell.length_a   1.000
_cell.length_b   1.000
_cell.length_c   1.000
_cell.angle_alpha   90.00
_cell.angle_beta   90.00
_cell.angle_gamma   90.00
#
_symmetry.space_group_name_H-M   'P 1'
#
loop_
_entity.id
_entity.type
_entity.pdbx_description
1 polymer ?
#
loop_
_entity_poly.entity_id
_entity_poly.type
_entity_poly.pdbx_seq_one_letter_code
_entity_poly.pdbx_strand_id
1 'polypeptide(L)'
;PLLLIKARYADLKAQGRAVLDPGLLPLEASCPDAPLYWLTARAVDGAEVLVPAQAVFLFCNLDEPGLFLAGGSTGLASGNSLDEAKVAAITEILERDAEATTPFSRARCFTLRSRDQRIQSLLEDYAARGIRVQFQDLTTELGLPAYQCFVTALDGTVARATGADLNGARAALAALTETPWPYVWARPAPFGKASGPGLAGLPERVLEDLPDYSLPSAEANLRLLESVLAGHGKSPLYVDLTRADLNLPVVRVLIPGLELTAEWDRFSRPSLRLFARYAAMYK
;
A
#
# COMPACT_ATOMS: atom_id res chain seq x y z
N PRO A 1 -5.36 25.01 -13.16
CA PRO A 1 -4.24 24.31 -13.80
C PRO A 1 -3.09 24.22 -12.81
N LEU A 2 -2.49 23.02 -12.70
CA LEU A 2 -1.31 22.82 -11.89
C LEU A 2 -0.12 23.52 -12.55
N LEU A 3 0.59 24.36 -11.79
CA LEU A 3 1.76 25.08 -12.28
C LEU A 3 3.00 24.20 -12.13
N LEU A 4 3.72 23.98 -13.23
CA LEU A 4 4.98 23.24 -13.24
C LEU A 4 6.17 24.20 -13.27
N ILE A 5 7.19 23.91 -12.46
CA ILE A 5 8.45 24.65 -12.40
C ILE A 5 9.57 23.69 -12.80
N LYS A 6 10.42 24.03 -13.78
CA LYS A 6 11.60 23.22 -14.16
C LYS A 6 12.83 23.75 -13.43
N ALA A 7 13.41 22.93 -12.54
CA ALA A 7 14.59 23.30 -11.74
C ALA A 7 15.34 22.05 -11.23
N ARG A 8 16.59 22.24 -10.80
CA ARG A 8 17.33 21.20 -10.06
C ARG A 8 16.89 21.23 -8.59
N TYR A 9 16.91 20.08 -7.95
CA TYR A 9 16.64 19.96 -6.50
C TYR A 9 17.56 20.86 -5.68
N ALA A 10 18.87 20.83 -5.98
CA ALA A 10 19.86 21.62 -5.27
C ALA A 10 19.60 23.13 -5.37
N ASP A 11 19.17 23.63 -6.53
CA ASP A 11 18.88 25.05 -6.76
C ASP A 11 17.66 25.49 -5.96
N LEU A 12 16.60 24.70 -5.91
CA LEU A 12 15.40 24.97 -5.12
C LEU A 12 15.71 25.02 -3.63
N LYS A 13 16.53 24.07 -3.16
CA LYS A 13 16.99 24.02 -1.77
C LYS A 13 17.85 25.23 -1.41
N ALA A 14 18.77 25.64 -2.29
CA ALA A 14 19.60 26.82 -2.10
C ALA A 14 18.79 28.13 -2.06
N GLN A 15 17.64 28.17 -2.74
CA GLN A 15 16.68 29.28 -2.70
C GLN A 15 15.81 29.27 -1.43
N GLY A 16 15.99 28.31 -0.50
CA GLY A 16 15.18 28.18 0.70
C GLY A 16 13.75 27.69 0.46
N ARG A 17 13.47 27.10 -0.71
CA ARG A 17 12.15 26.54 -1.01
C ARG A 17 11.91 25.26 -0.21
N ALA A 18 10.70 25.09 0.30
CA ALA A 18 10.27 23.81 0.82
C ALA A 18 10.14 22.82 -0.37
N VAL A 19 10.99 21.82 -0.41
CA VAL A 19 11.08 20.87 -1.51
C VAL A 19 11.32 19.46 -0.96
N LEU A 20 10.57 18.49 -1.45
CA LEU A 20 10.74 17.09 -1.11
C LEU A 20 12.06 16.58 -1.68
N ASP A 21 12.88 15.97 -0.81
CA ASP A 21 14.06 15.26 -1.27
C ASP A 21 13.63 14.01 -2.08
N PRO A 22 13.95 13.93 -3.38
CA PRO A 22 13.59 12.76 -4.19
C PRO A 22 14.17 11.46 -3.65
N GLY A 23 15.29 11.51 -2.91
CA GLY A 23 15.88 10.34 -2.27
C GLY A 23 15.03 9.70 -1.16
N LEU A 24 13.99 10.39 -0.69
CA LEU A 24 13.00 9.87 0.25
C LEU A 24 11.82 9.15 -0.44
N LEU A 25 11.75 9.22 -1.76
CA LEU A 25 10.78 8.46 -2.56
C LEU A 25 11.31 7.04 -2.81
N PRO A 26 10.43 6.08 -3.10
CA PRO A 26 10.82 4.70 -3.41
C PRO A 26 11.43 4.63 -4.82
N LEU A 27 12.63 5.16 -4.97
CA LEU A 27 13.36 5.16 -6.23
C LEU A 27 14.10 3.84 -6.42
N GLU A 28 14.07 3.34 -7.64
CA GLU A 28 14.80 2.15 -8.09
C GLU A 28 16.25 2.47 -8.45
N ALA A 29 16.52 3.74 -8.76
CA ALA A 29 17.86 4.24 -9.05
C ALA A 29 18.07 5.59 -8.37
N SER A 30 19.32 6.04 -8.27
CA SER A 30 19.64 7.34 -7.72
C SER A 30 18.97 8.45 -8.55
N CYS A 31 18.42 9.45 -7.86
CA CYS A 31 17.89 10.64 -8.52
C CYS A 31 19.02 11.34 -9.29
N PRO A 32 18.83 11.63 -10.58
CA PRO A 32 19.81 12.35 -11.37
C PRO A 32 19.95 13.80 -10.88
N ASP A 33 21.17 14.34 -10.86
CA ASP A 33 21.40 15.77 -10.64
C ASP A 33 21.10 16.56 -11.92
N ALA A 34 19.83 16.69 -12.25
CA ALA A 34 19.34 17.34 -13.45
C ALA A 34 18.07 18.14 -13.16
N PRO A 35 17.70 19.11 -14.03
CA PRO A 35 16.42 19.82 -13.88
C PRO A 35 15.25 18.86 -14.04
N LEU A 36 14.38 18.81 -13.02
CA LEU A 36 13.12 18.09 -13.03
C LEU A 36 11.97 19.09 -13.05
N TYR A 37 10.78 18.64 -13.42
CA TYR A 37 9.56 19.40 -13.20
C TYR A 37 9.00 19.16 -11.82
N TRP A 38 8.63 20.25 -11.17
CA TRP A 38 8.09 20.28 -9.81
C TRP A 38 6.72 20.91 -9.81
N LEU A 39 5.86 20.46 -8.92
CA LEU A 39 4.58 21.09 -8.63
C LEU A 39 4.35 21.16 -7.13
N THR A 40 3.39 21.96 -6.72
CA THR A 40 3.08 22.19 -5.31
C THR A 40 2.18 21.09 -4.78
N ALA A 41 2.61 20.43 -3.71
CA ALA A 41 1.80 19.61 -2.82
C ALA A 41 1.52 20.38 -1.52
N ARG A 42 0.53 19.97 -0.76
CA ARG A 42 0.19 20.52 0.56
C ARG A 42 0.46 19.49 1.64
N ALA A 43 1.16 19.89 2.68
CA ALA A 43 1.30 19.12 3.90
C ALA A 43 0.02 19.19 4.76
N VAL A 44 -0.04 18.39 5.82
CA VAL A 44 -1.21 18.33 6.75
C VAL A 44 -1.52 19.69 7.38
N ASP A 45 -0.49 20.47 7.71
CA ASP A 45 -0.61 21.83 8.26
C ASP A 45 -0.93 22.91 7.21
N GLY A 46 -1.09 22.52 5.95
CA GLY A 46 -1.35 23.41 4.82
C GLY A 46 -0.09 24.01 4.18
N ALA A 47 1.10 23.75 4.70
CA ALA A 47 2.35 24.22 4.12
C ALA A 47 2.52 23.69 2.69
N GLU A 48 3.05 24.54 1.81
CA GLU A 48 3.32 24.19 0.42
C GLU A 48 4.73 23.60 0.29
N VAL A 49 4.80 22.43 -0.35
CA VAL A 49 6.05 21.70 -0.60
C VAL A 49 6.12 21.33 -2.06
N LEU A 50 7.23 21.62 -2.72
CA LEU A 50 7.46 21.20 -4.10
C LEU A 50 7.78 19.70 -4.15
N VAL A 51 7.11 18.99 -5.04
CA VAL A 51 7.30 17.55 -5.28
C VAL A 51 7.58 17.29 -6.75
N PRO A 52 8.36 16.23 -7.10
CA PRO A 52 8.60 15.90 -8.51
C PRO A 52 7.30 15.55 -9.24
N ALA A 53 7.08 16.12 -10.42
CA ALA A 53 5.88 15.88 -11.21
C ALA A 53 5.71 14.40 -11.58
N GLN A 54 6.81 13.69 -11.82
CA GLN A 54 6.82 12.25 -12.10
C GLN A 54 6.33 11.39 -10.92
N ALA A 55 6.42 11.89 -9.69
CA ALA A 55 5.85 11.20 -8.52
C ALA A 55 4.32 11.39 -8.43
N VAL A 56 3.78 12.36 -9.14
CA VAL A 56 2.36 12.73 -9.10
C VAL A 56 1.59 12.16 -10.28
N PHE A 57 2.09 12.36 -11.50
CA PHE A 57 1.40 11.95 -12.72
C PHE A 57 1.81 10.56 -13.17
N LEU A 58 0.82 9.76 -13.59
CA LEU A 58 1.07 8.53 -14.31
C LEU A 58 1.41 8.82 -15.78
N PHE A 59 2.35 8.05 -16.35
CA PHE A 59 2.72 8.15 -17.76
C PHE A 59 3.10 9.57 -18.21
N CYS A 60 3.76 10.29 -17.32
CA CYS A 60 4.21 11.64 -17.56
C CYS A 60 5.33 11.66 -18.62
N ASN A 61 5.06 12.29 -19.76
CA ASN A 61 6.06 12.49 -20.81
C ASN A 61 6.50 13.96 -20.81
N LEU A 62 7.30 14.32 -19.82
CA LEU A 62 7.92 15.64 -19.70
C LEU A 62 9.35 15.59 -20.25
N ASP A 63 9.83 16.72 -20.76
CA ASP A 63 11.22 16.88 -21.20
C ASP A 63 12.15 16.98 -19.99
N GLU A 64 12.38 15.84 -19.34
CA GLU A 64 13.24 15.66 -18.16
C GLU A 64 13.76 14.23 -18.06
N PRO A 65 14.87 13.98 -17.33
CA PRO A 65 15.29 12.61 -17.03
C PRO A 65 14.25 11.83 -16.27
N GLY A 66 14.08 10.54 -16.61
CA GLY A 66 13.14 9.66 -15.90
C GLY A 66 13.56 9.41 -14.45
N LEU A 67 12.65 9.61 -13.52
CA LEU A 67 12.75 9.05 -12.18
C LEU A 67 12.18 7.64 -12.21
N PHE A 68 13.01 6.67 -11.90
CA PHE A 68 12.56 5.28 -11.79
C PHE A 68 11.88 5.09 -10.44
N LEU A 69 10.58 5.39 -10.37
CA LEU A 69 9.76 5.27 -9.18
C LEU A 69 9.10 3.89 -9.12
N ALA A 70 9.27 3.20 -8.02
CA ALA A 70 8.43 2.07 -7.68
C ALA A 70 7.01 2.53 -7.34
N GLY A 71 6.02 1.69 -7.62
CA GLY A 71 4.67 1.88 -7.10
C GLY A 71 3.64 2.51 -8.03
N GLY A 72 3.98 2.94 -9.23
CA GLY A 72 3.00 3.35 -10.26
C GLY A 72 1.86 4.23 -9.73
N SER A 73 0.65 3.69 -9.67
CA SER A 73 -0.55 4.39 -9.18
C SER A 73 -0.68 4.47 -7.65
N THR A 74 0.18 3.83 -6.88
CA THR A 74 0.07 3.81 -5.40
C THR A 74 -0.06 5.22 -4.80
N GLY A 75 -1.11 5.43 -4.03
CA GLY A 75 -1.44 6.75 -3.47
C GLY A 75 -2.22 7.67 -4.41
N LEU A 76 -2.71 7.18 -5.56
CA LEU A 76 -3.65 7.88 -6.44
C LEU A 76 -5.04 7.32 -6.20
N ALA A 77 -5.92 8.11 -5.65
CA ALA A 77 -7.28 7.67 -5.35
C ALA A 77 -8.33 8.74 -5.66
N SER A 78 -9.57 8.28 -5.82
CA SER A 78 -10.76 9.10 -5.92
C SER A 78 -11.74 8.76 -4.79
N GLY A 79 -12.70 9.63 -4.54
CA GLY A 79 -13.75 9.43 -3.55
C GLY A 79 -14.94 10.34 -3.80
N ASN A 80 -16.00 10.20 -2.99
CA ASN A 80 -17.15 11.10 -3.02
C ASN A 80 -16.83 12.46 -2.37
N SER A 81 -15.78 12.50 -1.56
CA SER A 81 -15.17 13.71 -1.01
C SER A 81 -13.64 13.63 -1.12
N LEU A 82 -12.97 14.77 -0.99
CA LEU A 82 -11.51 14.81 -1.00
C LEU A 82 -10.92 14.04 0.21
N ASP A 83 -11.60 14.04 1.34
CA ASP A 83 -11.17 13.31 2.52
C ASP A 83 -11.29 11.79 2.31
N GLU A 84 -12.37 11.31 1.66
CA GLU A 84 -12.47 9.90 1.26
C GLU A 84 -11.33 9.51 0.31
N ALA A 85 -11.05 10.33 -0.69
CA ALA A 85 -9.94 10.11 -1.62
C ALA A 85 -8.59 10.05 -0.89
N LYS A 86 -8.35 10.94 0.08
CA LYS A 86 -7.13 10.94 0.90
C LYS A 86 -7.03 9.70 1.78
N VAL A 87 -8.12 9.30 2.45
CA VAL A 87 -8.17 8.08 3.25
C VAL A 87 -7.83 6.86 2.40
N ALA A 88 -8.47 6.71 1.25
CA ALA A 88 -8.21 5.60 0.33
C ALA A 88 -6.75 5.58 -0.13
N ALA A 89 -6.20 6.74 -0.53
CA ALA A 89 -4.82 6.85 -0.97
C ALA A 89 -3.80 6.51 0.13
N ILE A 90 -4.01 7.00 1.36
CA ILE A 90 -3.15 6.69 2.51
C ILE A 90 -3.23 5.19 2.83
N THR A 91 -4.44 4.64 2.86
CA THR A 91 -4.67 3.22 3.16
C THR A 91 -3.94 2.32 2.15
N GLU A 92 -4.01 2.64 0.85
CA GLU A 92 -3.27 1.90 -0.18
C GLU A 92 -1.75 2.01 0.01
N ILE A 93 -1.21 3.20 0.32
CA ILE A 93 0.23 3.35 0.59
C ILE A 93 0.66 2.51 1.78
N LEU A 94 -0.14 2.48 2.86
CA LEU A 94 0.13 1.70 4.06
C LEU A 94 0.02 0.18 3.79
N GLU A 95 -0.90 -0.23 2.92
CA GLU A 95 -0.99 -1.61 2.43
C GLU A 95 0.29 -2.03 1.71
N ARG A 96 0.74 -1.21 0.76
CA ARG A 96 1.96 -1.49 0.00
C ARG A 96 3.21 -1.49 0.86
N ASP A 97 3.27 -0.58 1.85
CA ASP A 97 4.35 -0.57 2.85
C ASP A 97 4.33 -1.86 3.71
N ALA A 98 3.14 -2.29 4.14
CA ALA A 98 2.99 -3.52 4.91
C ALA A 98 3.42 -4.76 4.10
N GLU A 99 3.03 -4.85 2.84
CA GLU A 99 3.44 -5.91 1.92
C GLU A 99 4.96 -5.91 1.70
N ALA A 100 5.56 -4.73 1.46
CA ALA A 100 6.99 -4.60 1.20
C ALA A 100 7.88 -4.90 2.41
N THR A 101 7.36 -4.70 3.62
CA THR A 101 8.17 -4.75 4.85
C THR A 101 7.86 -5.92 5.76
N THR A 102 6.84 -6.73 5.46
CA THR A 102 6.45 -7.86 6.32
C THR A 102 6.81 -9.19 5.65
N PRO A 103 7.83 -9.91 6.17
CA PRO A 103 8.19 -11.21 5.63
C PRO A 103 7.10 -12.25 5.90
N PHE A 104 7.09 -13.31 5.08
CA PHE A 104 6.22 -14.44 5.36
C PHE A 104 6.52 -15.04 6.75
N SER A 105 5.48 -15.22 7.56
CA SER A 105 5.59 -15.82 8.88
C SER A 105 4.38 -16.71 9.18
N ARG A 106 4.61 -18.00 9.31
CA ARG A 106 3.55 -18.93 9.71
C ARG A 106 2.86 -18.55 11.02
N ALA A 107 3.59 -18.00 11.98
CA ALA A 107 3.05 -17.58 13.27
C ALA A 107 2.01 -16.46 13.15
N ARG A 108 2.02 -15.73 12.03
CA ARG A 108 1.05 -14.68 11.71
C ARG A 108 -0.06 -15.15 10.78
N CYS A 109 -0.03 -16.44 10.36
CA CYS A 109 -1.05 -16.99 9.49
C CYS A 109 -2.26 -17.50 10.26
N PHE A 110 -3.45 -17.40 9.64
CA PHE A 110 -4.71 -17.83 10.21
C PHE A 110 -5.71 -18.21 9.10
N THR A 111 -6.79 -18.88 9.49
CA THR A 111 -7.99 -19.08 8.67
C THR A 111 -9.11 -18.19 9.16
N LEU A 112 -10.12 -17.94 8.31
CA LEU A 112 -11.28 -17.15 8.68
C LEU A 112 -12.54 -18.02 8.71
N ARG A 113 -13.42 -17.69 9.66
CA ARG A 113 -14.84 -17.99 9.62
C ARG A 113 -15.62 -16.68 9.77
N SER A 114 -16.88 -16.67 9.38
CA SER A 114 -17.73 -15.49 9.49
C SER A 114 -19.07 -15.82 10.12
N ARG A 115 -19.65 -14.86 10.83
CA ARG A 115 -21.04 -14.94 11.29
C ARG A 115 -22.04 -14.53 10.22
N ASP A 116 -21.60 -13.79 9.18
CA ASP A 116 -22.41 -13.54 7.99
C ASP A 116 -22.49 -14.82 7.15
N GLN A 117 -23.73 -15.36 7.02
CA GLN A 117 -23.99 -16.61 6.35
C GLN A 117 -23.52 -16.62 4.88
N ARG A 118 -23.55 -15.48 4.20
CA ARG A 118 -23.13 -15.37 2.79
C ARG A 118 -21.63 -15.58 2.66
N ILE A 119 -20.86 -14.96 3.54
CA ILE A 119 -19.39 -15.06 3.57
C ILE A 119 -19.00 -16.47 4.01
N GLN A 120 -19.67 -16.99 5.05
CA GLN A 120 -19.41 -18.34 5.55
C GLN A 120 -19.67 -19.39 4.48
N SER A 121 -20.81 -19.29 3.76
CA SER A 121 -21.13 -20.21 2.66
C SER A 121 -20.12 -20.15 1.52
N LEU A 122 -19.56 -18.96 1.22
CA LEU A 122 -18.49 -18.82 0.23
C LEU A 122 -17.22 -19.55 0.65
N LEU A 123 -16.81 -19.41 1.91
CA LEU A 123 -15.63 -20.08 2.44
C LEU A 123 -15.79 -21.60 2.45
N GLU A 124 -16.99 -22.09 2.83
CA GLU A 124 -17.36 -23.51 2.81
C GLU A 124 -17.37 -24.07 1.39
N ASP A 125 -17.87 -23.31 0.40
CA ASP A 125 -17.89 -23.70 -1.00
C ASP A 125 -16.47 -23.83 -1.57
N TYR A 126 -15.56 -22.92 -1.19
CA TYR A 126 -14.13 -23.08 -1.51
C TYR A 126 -13.55 -24.35 -0.88
N ALA A 127 -13.81 -24.59 0.41
CA ALA A 127 -13.31 -25.78 1.11
C ALA A 127 -13.86 -27.08 0.51
N ALA A 128 -15.16 -27.12 0.16
CA ALA A 128 -15.79 -28.28 -0.50
C ALA A 128 -15.17 -28.59 -1.87
N ARG A 129 -14.63 -27.60 -2.55
CA ARG A 129 -13.89 -27.75 -3.81
C ARG A 129 -12.41 -28.03 -3.61
N GLY A 130 -11.96 -28.22 -2.37
CA GLY A 130 -10.55 -28.44 -2.01
C GLY A 130 -9.67 -27.19 -2.17
N ILE A 131 -10.26 -26.01 -2.33
CA ILE A 131 -9.57 -24.73 -2.37
C ILE A 131 -9.39 -24.22 -0.93
N ARG A 132 -8.16 -23.88 -0.58
CA ARG A 132 -7.83 -23.37 0.76
C ARG A 132 -7.67 -21.86 0.72
N VAL A 133 -8.39 -21.18 1.61
CA VAL A 133 -8.29 -19.73 1.82
C VAL A 133 -7.59 -19.49 3.16
N GLN A 134 -6.48 -18.82 3.14
CA GLN A 134 -5.64 -18.57 4.31
C GLN A 134 -5.14 -17.13 4.29
N PHE A 135 -4.89 -16.58 5.45
CA PHE A 135 -4.47 -15.19 5.60
C PHE A 135 -3.17 -15.11 6.38
N GLN A 136 -2.39 -14.09 6.10
CA GLN A 136 -1.30 -13.63 6.95
C GLN A 136 -1.58 -12.20 7.40
N ASP A 137 -1.43 -11.94 8.67
CA ASP A 137 -1.48 -10.60 9.24
C ASP A 137 -0.20 -9.84 8.88
N LEU A 138 -0.34 -8.78 8.08
CA LEU A 138 0.75 -7.88 7.66
C LEU A 138 0.82 -6.61 8.51
N THR A 139 -0.11 -6.40 9.46
CA THR A 139 -0.17 -5.18 10.27
C THR A 139 1.20 -4.82 10.81
N THR A 140 1.64 -3.61 10.49
CA THR A 140 2.94 -3.07 10.88
C THR A 140 2.85 -2.29 12.18
N GLU A 141 3.95 -1.65 12.59
CA GLU A 141 3.98 -0.70 13.71
C GLU A 141 3.06 0.50 13.53
N LEU A 142 2.63 0.79 12.29
CA LEU A 142 1.66 1.84 11.98
C LEU A 142 0.22 1.49 12.39
N GLY A 143 -0.04 0.23 12.77
CA GLY A 143 -1.27 -0.20 13.41
C GLY A 143 -2.49 -0.34 12.48
N LEU A 144 -2.38 0.00 11.18
CA LEU A 144 -3.48 -0.20 10.24
C LEU A 144 -3.65 -1.70 9.96
N PRO A 145 -4.85 -2.28 10.13
CA PRO A 145 -5.11 -3.67 9.76
C PRO A 145 -4.80 -3.91 8.29
N ALA A 146 -3.86 -4.82 8.02
CA ALA A 146 -3.45 -5.21 6.68
C ALA A 146 -3.27 -6.72 6.63
N TYR A 147 -3.83 -7.35 5.61
CA TYR A 147 -3.78 -8.80 5.46
C TYR A 147 -3.37 -9.20 4.06
N GLN A 148 -2.64 -10.30 3.95
CA GLN A 148 -2.42 -10.99 2.69
C GLN A 148 -3.27 -12.25 2.68
N CYS A 149 -4.08 -12.42 1.64
CA CYS A 149 -4.86 -13.61 1.39
C CYS A 149 -4.09 -14.55 0.45
N PHE A 150 -4.10 -15.83 0.76
CA PHE A 150 -3.58 -16.90 -0.09
C PHE A 150 -4.73 -17.84 -0.44
N VAL A 151 -5.03 -17.97 -1.72
CA VAL A 151 -5.97 -18.96 -2.25
C VAL A 151 -5.18 -20.05 -2.94
N THR A 152 -5.21 -21.25 -2.37
CA THR A 152 -4.42 -22.39 -2.84
C THR A 152 -5.34 -23.42 -3.48
N ALA A 153 -5.10 -23.73 -4.75
CA ALA A 153 -5.83 -24.76 -5.50
C ALA A 153 -5.34 -26.17 -5.19
N LEU A 154 -6.09 -27.19 -5.66
CA LEU A 154 -5.75 -28.62 -5.51
C LEU A 154 -4.40 -28.99 -6.13
N ASP A 155 -4.03 -28.35 -7.23
CA ASP A 155 -2.74 -28.57 -7.91
C ASP A 155 -1.55 -27.88 -7.22
N GLY A 156 -1.81 -27.18 -6.12
CA GLY A 156 -0.81 -26.44 -5.37
C GLY A 156 -0.53 -25.04 -5.91
N THR A 157 -1.25 -24.60 -6.94
CA THR A 157 -1.16 -23.20 -7.41
C THR A 157 -1.68 -22.25 -6.34
N VAL A 158 -0.95 -21.15 -6.11
CA VAL A 158 -1.31 -20.14 -5.11
C VAL A 158 -1.54 -18.79 -5.79
N ALA A 159 -2.74 -18.26 -5.64
CA ALA A 159 -3.03 -16.87 -5.90
C ALA A 159 -2.96 -16.07 -4.60
N ARG A 160 -2.50 -14.82 -4.67
CA ARG A 160 -2.39 -13.95 -3.49
C ARG A 160 -2.78 -12.52 -3.83
N ALA A 161 -3.36 -11.84 -2.87
CA ALA A 161 -3.59 -10.39 -2.89
C ALA A 161 -3.49 -9.84 -1.47
N THR A 162 -3.36 -8.53 -1.36
CA THR A 162 -3.34 -7.82 -0.08
C THR A 162 -4.58 -6.95 0.05
N GLY A 163 -4.89 -6.54 1.26
CA GLY A 163 -5.92 -5.56 1.54
C GLY A 163 -5.65 -4.91 2.89
N ALA A 164 -5.90 -3.62 2.96
CA ALA A 164 -5.82 -2.86 4.20
C ALA A 164 -7.03 -1.93 4.34
N ASP A 165 -7.46 -1.71 5.56
CA ASP A 165 -8.54 -0.78 5.91
C ASP A 165 -8.46 -0.50 7.42
N LEU A 166 -9.03 0.62 7.88
CA LEU A 166 -9.23 0.88 9.31
C LEU A 166 -10.10 -0.18 9.98
N ASN A 167 -10.98 -0.82 9.22
CA ASN A 167 -11.78 -1.97 9.65
C ASN A 167 -11.14 -3.27 9.14
N GLY A 168 -10.66 -4.11 10.06
CA GLY A 168 -9.97 -5.36 9.73
C GLY A 168 -10.82 -6.34 8.93
N ALA A 169 -12.14 -6.38 9.16
CA ALA A 169 -13.02 -7.23 8.37
C ALA A 169 -13.05 -6.77 6.89
N ARG A 170 -13.10 -5.46 6.64
CA ARG A 170 -13.02 -4.91 5.29
C ARG A 170 -11.65 -5.18 4.66
N ALA A 171 -10.57 -5.01 5.43
CA ALA A 171 -9.22 -5.34 4.96
C ALA A 171 -9.08 -6.80 4.53
N ALA A 172 -9.58 -7.74 5.33
CA ALA A 172 -9.53 -9.16 5.00
C ALA A 172 -10.41 -9.51 3.78
N LEU A 173 -11.59 -8.92 3.66
CA LEU A 173 -12.47 -9.09 2.51
C LEU A 173 -11.87 -8.48 1.23
N ALA A 174 -11.24 -7.31 1.31
CA ALA A 174 -10.50 -6.73 0.19
C ALA A 174 -9.41 -7.69 -0.30
N ALA A 175 -8.56 -8.19 0.61
CA ALA A 175 -7.53 -9.17 0.26
C ALA A 175 -8.09 -10.44 -0.40
N LEU A 176 -9.25 -10.93 0.04
CA LEU A 176 -9.89 -12.10 -0.56
C LEU A 176 -10.46 -11.79 -1.95
N THR A 177 -11.16 -10.68 -2.11
CA THR A 177 -11.85 -10.33 -3.36
C THR A 177 -10.88 -9.85 -4.45
N GLU A 178 -9.75 -9.28 -4.09
CA GLU A 178 -8.69 -8.91 -5.02
C GLU A 178 -7.83 -10.09 -5.47
N THR A 179 -7.95 -11.25 -4.80
CA THR A 179 -7.23 -12.44 -5.22
C THR A 179 -7.68 -12.88 -6.61
N PRO A 180 -6.78 -12.97 -7.63
CA PRO A 180 -7.15 -13.22 -9.02
C PRO A 180 -7.52 -14.69 -9.28
N TRP A 181 -8.39 -15.27 -8.50
CA TRP A 181 -8.87 -16.64 -8.65
C TRP A 181 -10.21 -16.67 -9.42
N PRO A 182 -10.40 -17.60 -10.36
CA PRO A 182 -9.55 -18.69 -10.84
C PRO A 182 -8.62 -18.34 -12.01
N TYR A 183 -8.38 -17.06 -12.25
CA TYR A 183 -7.65 -16.59 -13.42
C TYR A 183 -6.13 -16.83 -13.31
N VAL A 184 -5.52 -17.16 -14.45
CA VAL A 184 -4.21 -17.80 -14.68
C VAL A 184 -2.97 -16.99 -14.31
N TRP A 185 -3.12 -15.89 -13.59
CA TRP A 185 -1.98 -15.10 -13.07
C TRP A 185 -1.40 -15.65 -11.77
N ALA A 186 -1.92 -16.82 -11.34
CA ALA A 186 -1.37 -17.54 -10.20
C ALA A 186 0.09 -17.90 -10.50
N ARG A 187 1.01 -17.27 -9.79
CA ARG A 187 2.43 -17.63 -9.85
C ARG A 187 2.63 -18.94 -9.12
N PRO A 188 3.56 -19.82 -9.57
CA PRO A 188 3.98 -20.95 -8.75
C PRO A 188 4.37 -20.44 -7.37
N ALA A 189 4.03 -21.20 -6.33
CA ALA A 189 4.45 -20.83 -4.98
C ALA A 189 5.97 -20.62 -4.97
N PRO A 190 6.47 -19.48 -4.44
CA PRO A 190 7.90 -19.18 -4.48
C PRO A 190 8.77 -20.20 -3.74
N PHE A 191 8.16 -21.11 -2.99
CA PHE A 191 8.81 -22.12 -2.15
C PHE A 191 8.55 -23.56 -2.60
N GLY A 192 8.39 -23.81 -3.90
CA GLY A 192 8.11 -25.15 -4.44
C GLY A 192 6.62 -25.54 -4.33
N LYS A 193 6.29 -26.76 -4.78
CA LYS A 193 4.91 -27.25 -4.73
C LYS A 193 4.35 -27.07 -3.32
N ALA A 194 3.33 -26.25 -3.18
CA ALA A 194 2.68 -25.92 -1.91
C ALA A 194 1.88 -27.11 -1.34
N SER A 195 2.34 -28.32 -1.54
CA SER A 195 1.96 -29.53 -0.79
C SER A 195 2.59 -29.53 0.61
N GLY A 196 3.06 -28.35 1.06
CA GLY A 196 3.68 -28.24 2.36
C GLY A 196 2.69 -28.47 3.49
N PRO A 197 3.03 -29.33 4.47
CA PRO A 197 2.30 -29.44 5.74
C PRO A 197 2.36 -28.12 6.54
N GLY A 198 3.01 -27.12 5.98
CA GLY A 198 3.31 -25.84 6.62
C GLY A 198 2.09 -25.01 7.05
N LEU A 199 0.94 -25.14 6.41
CA LEU A 199 -0.25 -24.36 6.71
C LEU A 199 -1.42 -25.19 7.28
N ALA A 200 -1.20 -26.45 7.64
CA ALA A 200 -2.18 -27.23 8.37
C ALA A 200 -2.22 -26.76 9.84
N GLY A 201 -3.43 -26.76 10.44
CA GLY A 201 -3.60 -26.42 11.86
C GLY A 201 -3.34 -24.95 12.20
N LEU A 202 -3.62 -24.02 11.28
CA LEU A 202 -3.60 -22.61 11.58
C LEU A 202 -4.73 -22.23 12.55
N PRO A 203 -4.52 -21.21 13.42
CA PRO A 203 -5.58 -20.69 14.25
C PRO A 203 -6.70 -20.14 13.38
N GLU A 204 -7.94 -20.32 13.83
CA GLU A 204 -9.12 -19.72 13.22
C GLU A 204 -9.44 -18.38 13.87
N ARG A 205 -9.72 -17.35 13.07
CA ARG A 205 -10.22 -16.06 13.53
C ARG A 205 -11.63 -15.82 13.00
N VAL A 206 -12.42 -15.07 13.75
CA VAL A 206 -13.75 -14.63 13.30
C VAL A 206 -13.60 -13.30 12.58
N LEU A 207 -14.15 -13.19 11.38
CA LEU A 207 -14.03 -12.00 10.55
C LEU A 207 -14.48 -10.73 11.28
N GLU A 208 -15.64 -10.82 11.96
CA GLU A 208 -16.26 -9.70 12.67
C GLU A 208 -15.56 -9.34 13.99
N ASP A 209 -14.63 -10.17 14.46
CA ASP A 209 -13.82 -9.91 15.65
C ASP A 209 -12.43 -9.34 15.30
N LEU A 210 -12.15 -9.13 14.02
CA LEU A 210 -10.93 -8.44 13.59
C LEU A 210 -10.98 -6.96 14.04
N PRO A 211 -9.83 -6.33 14.32
CA PRO A 211 -9.78 -4.95 14.81
C PRO A 211 -10.57 -3.97 13.94
N ASP A 212 -11.32 -3.08 14.55
CA ASP A 212 -12.01 -1.99 13.88
C ASP A 212 -11.64 -0.65 14.53
N TYR A 213 -10.93 0.18 13.78
CA TYR A 213 -10.52 1.53 14.16
C TYR A 213 -11.27 2.59 13.34
N SER A 214 -12.23 2.18 12.49
CA SER A 214 -12.96 3.09 11.64
C SER A 214 -13.87 4.03 12.46
N LEU A 215 -13.91 5.29 12.04
CA LEU A 215 -14.71 6.33 12.64
C LEU A 215 -15.88 6.70 11.71
N PRO A 216 -16.93 7.37 12.23
CA PRO A 216 -18.16 7.59 11.46
C PRO A 216 -18.02 8.49 10.21
N SER A 217 -16.95 9.27 10.08
CA SER A 217 -16.76 10.16 8.93
C SER A 217 -15.39 10.01 8.29
N ALA A 218 -15.30 10.30 6.99
CA ALA A 218 -14.05 10.32 6.26
C ALA A 218 -13.05 11.32 6.85
N GLU A 219 -13.51 12.49 7.27
CA GLU A 219 -12.68 13.50 7.95
C GLU A 219 -12.08 12.95 9.25
N ALA A 220 -12.86 12.26 10.08
CA ALA A 220 -12.35 11.67 11.32
C ALA A 220 -11.35 10.55 11.05
N ASN A 221 -11.60 9.70 10.06
CA ASN A 221 -10.69 8.66 9.60
C ASN A 221 -9.37 9.26 9.07
N LEU A 222 -9.45 10.33 8.29
CA LEU A 222 -8.26 11.03 7.78
C LEU A 222 -7.41 11.57 8.92
N ARG A 223 -8.02 12.28 9.90
CA ARG A 223 -7.30 12.80 11.07
C ARG A 223 -6.64 11.69 11.90
N LEU A 224 -7.31 10.55 12.04
CA LEU A 224 -6.74 9.39 12.72
C LEU A 224 -5.49 8.90 12.00
N LEU A 225 -5.56 8.69 10.69
CA LEU A 225 -4.41 8.24 9.88
C LEU A 225 -3.26 9.25 9.91
N GLU A 226 -3.55 10.53 9.77
CA GLU A 226 -2.55 11.61 9.87
C GLU A 226 -1.88 11.64 11.25
N SER A 227 -2.65 11.46 12.34
CA SER A 227 -2.12 11.39 13.70
C SER A 227 -1.21 10.18 13.91
N VAL A 228 -1.60 9.01 13.42
CA VAL A 228 -0.78 7.79 13.49
C VAL A 228 0.53 8.00 12.73
N LEU A 229 0.46 8.52 11.51
CA LEU A 229 1.63 8.79 10.69
C LEU A 229 2.56 9.80 11.36
N ALA A 230 2.03 10.89 11.90
CA ALA A 230 2.80 11.90 12.63
C ALA A 230 3.49 11.30 13.86
N GLY A 231 2.82 10.43 14.62
CA GLY A 231 3.40 9.70 15.74
C GLY A 231 4.61 8.83 15.36
N HIS A 232 4.72 8.44 14.09
CA HIS A 232 5.86 7.69 13.53
C HIS A 232 6.80 8.54 12.69
N GLY A 233 6.71 9.87 12.79
CA GLY A 233 7.57 10.82 12.07
C GLY A 233 7.31 10.81 10.55
N LYS A 234 6.12 10.43 10.10
CA LYS A 234 5.70 10.44 8.72
C LYS A 234 4.73 11.59 8.48
N SER A 235 4.88 12.29 7.36
CA SER A 235 3.99 13.38 6.98
C SER A 235 3.52 13.18 5.55
N PRO A 236 2.23 12.95 5.32
CA PRO A 236 1.68 12.89 3.98
C PRO A 236 1.70 14.24 3.29
N LEU A 237 1.94 14.22 1.99
CA LEU A 237 1.86 15.34 1.08
C LEU A 237 0.74 15.10 0.08
N TYR A 238 -0.13 16.05 -0.10
CA TYR A 238 -1.34 15.95 -0.91
C TYR A 238 -1.25 16.80 -2.16
N VAL A 239 -1.55 16.22 -3.31
CA VAL A 239 -1.76 16.94 -4.56
C VAL A 239 -3.20 16.70 -5.01
N ASP A 240 -3.99 17.77 -5.00
CA ASP A 240 -5.36 17.72 -5.51
C ASP A 240 -5.33 17.69 -7.05
N LEU A 241 -5.83 16.60 -7.61
CA LEU A 241 -5.93 16.34 -9.04
C LEU A 241 -7.37 16.43 -9.54
N THR A 242 -8.28 16.94 -8.71
CA THR A 242 -9.69 17.12 -9.06
C THR A 242 -9.84 18.00 -10.30
N ARG A 243 -10.48 17.46 -11.32
CA ARG A 243 -10.78 18.22 -12.54
C ARG A 243 -12.05 19.03 -12.33
N ALA A 244 -11.97 20.33 -12.60
CA ALA A 244 -13.10 21.25 -12.43
C ALA A 244 -14.30 20.92 -13.32
N ASP A 245 -14.08 20.30 -14.49
CA ASP A 245 -15.14 19.91 -15.43
C ASP A 245 -15.88 18.63 -15.01
N LEU A 246 -15.24 17.76 -14.21
CA LEU A 246 -15.83 16.51 -13.73
C LEU A 246 -16.33 16.63 -12.29
N ASN A 247 -15.70 17.50 -11.51
CA ASN A 247 -15.96 17.68 -10.08
C ASN A 247 -15.94 16.35 -9.27
N LEU A 248 -15.13 15.41 -9.72
CA LEU A 248 -14.87 14.16 -9.02
C LEU A 248 -13.57 14.32 -8.22
N PRO A 249 -13.62 14.23 -6.88
CA PRO A 249 -12.43 14.35 -6.05
C PRO A 249 -11.39 13.29 -6.40
N VAL A 250 -10.18 13.73 -6.73
CA VAL A 250 -9.02 12.89 -7.04
C VAL A 250 -7.81 13.47 -6.34
N VAL A 251 -7.03 12.63 -5.66
CA VAL A 251 -5.81 13.04 -4.98
C VAL A 251 -4.66 12.12 -5.30
N ARG A 252 -3.46 12.68 -5.38
CA ARG A 252 -2.21 11.94 -5.23
C ARG A 252 -1.64 12.22 -3.85
N VAL A 253 -1.35 11.17 -3.10
CA VAL A 253 -0.68 11.24 -1.80
C VAL A 253 0.73 10.69 -1.93
N LEU A 254 1.69 11.38 -1.33
CA LEU A 254 3.06 10.92 -1.17
C LEU A 254 3.38 10.85 0.32
N ILE A 255 3.91 9.73 0.81
CA ILE A 255 4.36 9.60 2.20
C ILE A 255 5.84 9.22 2.18
N PRO A 256 6.74 10.21 2.31
CA PRO A 256 8.17 9.97 2.23
C PRO A 256 8.66 8.97 3.28
N GLY A 257 9.56 8.07 2.86
CA GLY A 257 10.19 7.09 3.74
C GLY A 257 9.29 5.90 4.10
N LEU A 258 8.20 5.66 3.36
CA LEU A 258 7.52 4.37 3.32
C LEU A 258 8.05 3.54 2.14
N GLU A 259 7.96 2.23 2.30
CA GLU A 259 8.43 1.28 1.30
C GLU A 259 7.28 0.90 0.35
N LEU A 260 7.65 0.46 -0.84
CA LEU A 260 6.69 -0.13 -1.77
C LEU A 260 7.23 -1.48 -2.26
N THR A 261 6.34 -2.37 -2.63
CA THR A 261 6.72 -3.65 -3.23
C THR A 261 7.44 -3.38 -4.54
N ALA A 262 8.73 -3.70 -4.59
CA ALA A 262 9.54 -3.60 -5.79
C ALA A 262 9.65 -4.98 -6.47
N GLU A 263 9.84 -5.00 -7.78
CA GLU A 263 10.26 -6.21 -8.48
C GLU A 263 11.73 -6.51 -8.11
N TRP A 264 11.93 -7.45 -7.20
CA TRP A 264 13.25 -7.82 -6.65
C TRP A 264 14.30 -8.13 -7.71
N ASP A 265 13.88 -8.60 -8.88
CA ASP A 265 14.79 -8.91 -10.00
C ASP A 265 15.39 -7.66 -10.67
N ARG A 266 14.79 -6.49 -10.43
CA ARG A 266 15.20 -5.22 -11.05
C ARG A 266 15.88 -4.28 -10.06
N PHE A 267 15.63 -4.44 -8.74
CA PHE A 267 15.99 -3.46 -7.73
C PHE A 267 16.66 -4.12 -6.54
N SER A 268 17.93 -3.80 -6.38
CA SER A 268 18.79 -4.33 -5.35
C SER A 268 18.84 -3.48 -4.06
N ARG A 269 17.87 -2.57 -3.86
CA ARG A 269 17.83 -1.76 -2.64
C ARG A 269 16.95 -2.43 -1.58
N PRO A 270 17.52 -3.27 -0.69
CA PRO A 270 16.75 -3.93 0.34
C PRO A 270 16.21 -2.89 1.34
N SER A 271 14.94 -2.99 1.68
CA SER A 271 14.37 -2.24 2.77
C SER A 271 15.06 -2.59 4.09
N LEU A 272 15.63 -1.61 4.78
CA LEU A 272 16.21 -1.81 6.11
C LEU A 272 15.16 -2.27 7.13
N ARG A 273 13.90 -1.85 6.96
CA ARG A 273 12.77 -2.27 7.81
C ARG A 273 12.45 -3.75 7.60
N LEU A 274 12.41 -4.20 6.33
CA LEU A 274 12.23 -5.61 6.00
C LEU A 274 13.37 -6.46 6.60
N PHE A 275 14.61 -6.01 6.44
CA PHE A 275 15.78 -6.71 6.95
C PHE A 275 15.76 -6.83 8.47
N ALA A 276 15.40 -5.74 9.18
CA ALA A 276 15.25 -5.77 10.64
C ALA A 276 14.19 -6.76 11.11
N ARG A 277 13.07 -6.87 10.38
CA ARG A 277 12.00 -7.84 10.68
C ARG A 277 12.43 -9.28 10.43
N TYR A 278 13.15 -9.53 9.32
CA TYR A 278 13.76 -10.86 9.12
C TYR A 278 14.71 -11.21 10.25
N ALA A 279 15.61 -10.31 10.63
CA ALA A 279 16.54 -10.56 11.73
C ALA A 279 15.83 -10.84 13.06
N ALA A 280 14.69 -10.21 13.31
CA ALA A 280 13.90 -10.44 14.51
C ALA A 280 13.21 -11.81 14.54
N MET A 281 12.95 -12.45 13.38
CA MET A 281 12.34 -13.78 13.30
C MET A 281 13.30 -14.92 13.69
N TYR A 282 14.60 -14.65 13.67
CA TYR A 282 15.66 -15.66 13.96
C TYR A 282 16.32 -15.45 15.32
N LYS A 283 15.79 -14.54 16.13
CA LYS A 283 16.17 -14.35 17.54
C LYS A 283 15.23 -15.14 18.46
#